data_f83695abc4548f464b0741545890b000
#
_entry.id   f83695abc4548f464b0741545890b000
#
_cell.length_a   1.000
_cell.length_b   1.000
_cell.length_c   1.000
_cell.angle_alpha   90.00
_cell.angle_beta   90.00
_cell.angle_gamma   90.00
#
_symmetry.space_group_name_H-M   'P 1'
#
loop_
_entity.id
_entity.type
_entity.pdbx_description
1 polymer ?
#
loop_
_entity_poly.entity_id
_entity_poly.type
_entity_poly.pdbx_seq_one_letter_code
_entity_poly.pdbx_strand_id
1 'polypeptide(L)'
;MYAQFNDSVHHYIKYATSGIINQTNDVQSFVLNNNLGFSINRKYATLNNSNSWIYGKQGTRLTNNDVNANLNFDILKNIQKLYYWGLTNFTSSYSLKIRYQFQVGAGVGYNILNTEKVEVVLSDGILFETSDLQLTPDTRDIYHTFRNSLRLKHHLVIKDIIVLDGSHIWQPSLANINDYILRSSTSLAIKLRKWLSISSTLTYNKLSRTNRENLLFSFGLTAETYF
;
A
#
# COMPACT_ATOMS: atom_id res chain seq x y z
N MET A 1 15.34 -12.22 -19.37
CA MET A 1 15.91 -12.19 -18.01
C MET A 1 15.47 -10.89 -17.41
N TYR A 2 14.54 -10.90 -16.46
CA TYR A 2 14.08 -9.67 -15.78
C TYR A 2 15.05 -9.36 -14.66
N ALA A 3 15.41 -8.07 -14.50
CA ALA A 3 16.25 -7.65 -13.40
C ALA A 3 15.49 -7.89 -12.09
N GLN A 4 15.98 -8.78 -11.28
CA GLN A 4 15.61 -9.00 -9.90
C GLN A 4 16.80 -8.59 -9.04
N PHE A 5 16.58 -8.38 -7.75
CA PHE A 5 17.69 -8.19 -6.84
C PHE A 5 18.63 -9.39 -6.89
N ASN A 6 19.90 -9.12 -7.05
CA ASN A 6 21.01 -10.11 -7.04
C ASN A 6 22.21 -9.51 -6.33
N ASP A 7 23.34 -10.21 -6.32
CA ASP A 7 24.57 -9.76 -5.64
C ASP A 7 25.12 -8.40 -6.15
N SER A 8 24.70 -7.95 -7.32
CA SER A 8 25.14 -6.69 -7.94
C SER A 8 24.06 -5.63 -7.99
N VAL A 9 22.77 -6.02 -7.90
CA VAL A 9 21.60 -5.13 -8.02
C VAL A 9 20.92 -5.02 -6.67
N HIS A 10 21.01 -3.86 -6.05
CA HIS A 10 20.56 -3.64 -4.68
C HIS A 10 19.47 -2.59 -4.54
N HIS A 11 19.23 -1.80 -5.58
CA HIS A 11 18.29 -0.68 -5.55
C HIS A 11 17.17 -0.90 -6.56
N TYR A 12 16.00 -0.46 -6.20
CA TYR A 12 14.81 -0.54 -7.04
C TYR A 12 13.99 0.73 -6.90
N ILE A 13 13.58 1.31 -8.02
CA ILE A 13 12.65 2.43 -8.07
C ILE A 13 11.48 2.03 -8.96
N LYS A 14 10.27 2.35 -8.52
CA LYS A 14 9.02 2.16 -9.24
C LYS A 14 8.20 3.43 -9.18
N TYR A 15 7.73 3.87 -10.32
CA TYR A 15 6.71 4.92 -10.41
C TYR A 15 5.50 4.39 -11.18
N ALA A 16 4.32 4.53 -10.61
CA ALA A 16 3.07 4.16 -11.24
C ALA A 16 2.12 5.35 -11.20
N THR A 17 1.52 5.65 -12.32
CA THR A 17 0.45 6.64 -12.43
C THR A 17 -0.76 6.00 -13.10
N SER A 18 -1.92 6.30 -12.57
CA SER A 18 -3.20 5.81 -13.08
C SER A 18 -4.28 6.87 -12.90
N GLY A 19 -5.32 6.81 -13.70
CA GLY A 19 -6.40 7.78 -13.60
C GLY A 19 -7.69 7.29 -14.22
N ILE A 20 -8.78 7.93 -13.81
CA ILE A 20 -10.11 7.76 -14.36
C ILE A 20 -10.66 9.15 -14.60
N ILE A 21 -11.19 9.39 -15.80
CA ILE A 21 -11.94 10.59 -16.14
C ILE A 21 -13.31 10.13 -16.59
N ASN A 22 -14.34 10.70 -16.01
CA ASN A 22 -15.72 10.49 -16.41
C ASN A 22 -16.37 11.85 -16.64
N GLN A 23 -16.92 12.06 -17.82
CA GLN A 23 -17.60 13.29 -18.20
C GLN A 23 -18.99 12.96 -18.72
N THR A 24 -19.99 13.57 -18.12
CA THR A 24 -21.37 13.59 -18.58
C THR A 24 -21.74 15.02 -18.96
N ASN A 25 -22.95 15.23 -19.50
CA ASN A 25 -23.41 16.58 -19.89
C ASN A 25 -23.40 17.57 -18.70
N ASP A 26 -23.61 17.06 -17.48
CA ASP A 26 -23.83 17.91 -16.31
C ASP A 26 -22.62 17.94 -15.35
N VAL A 27 -21.83 16.87 -15.30
CA VAL A 27 -20.76 16.75 -14.31
C VAL A 27 -19.54 16.05 -14.91
N GLN A 28 -18.39 16.63 -14.68
CA GLN A 28 -17.09 16.01 -14.91
C GLN A 28 -16.51 15.50 -13.59
N SER A 29 -16.02 14.28 -13.58
CA SER A 29 -15.26 13.74 -12.46
C SER A 29 -13.93 13.16 -12.93
N PHE A 30 -12.91 13.27 -12.08
CA PHE A 30 -11.64 12.62 -12.32
C PHE A 30 -11.00 12.18 -11.01
N VAL A 31 -10.21 11.13 -11.08
CA VAL A 31 -9.33 10.68 -10.00
C VAL A 31 -7.97 10.35 -10.61
N LEU A 32 -6.91 10.89 -10.03
CA LEU A 32 -5.52 10.59 -10.35
C LEU A 32 -4.90 9.87 -9.17
N ASN A 33 -4.17 8.80 -9.43
CA ASN A 33 -3.45 8.03 -8.42
C ASN A 33 -1.98 7.93 -8.85
N ASN A 34 -1.08 8.39 -7.99
CA ASN A 34 0.36 8.36 -8.20
C ASN A 34 1.01 7.56 -7.08
N ASN A 35 1.90 6.65 -7.45
CA ASN A 35 2.64 5.82 -6.50
C ASN A 35 4.12 5.87 -6.82
N LEU A 36 4.94 6.16 -5.82
CA LEU A 36 6.39 6.12 -5.88
C LEU A 36 6.92 5.11 -4.87
N GLY A 37 7.65 4.12 -5.35
CA GLY A 37 8.31 3.12 -4.53
C GLY A 37 9.81 3.18 -4.69
N PHE A 38 10.52 2.97 -3.59
CA PHE A 38 11.96 2.81 -3.54
C PHE A 38 12.32 1.66 -2.60
N SER A 39 13.24 0.80 -3.02
CA SER A 39 13.72 -0.31 -2.20
C SER A 39 15.23 -0.43 -2.24
N ILE A 40 15.79 -0.73 -1.07
CA ILE A 40 17.17 -1.16 -0.92
C ILE A 40 17.14 -2.59 -0.40
N ASN A 41 17.73 -3.51 -1.13
CA ASN A 41 17.81 -4.91 -0.74
C ASN A 41 19.24 -5.34 -0.47
N ARG A 42 19.48 -5.87 0.72
CA ARG A 42 20.76 -6.43 1.15
C ARG A 42 20.52 -7.84 1.70
N LYS A 43 21.57 -8.63 1.79
CA LYS A 43 21.50 -10.02 2.24
C LYS A 43 20.71 -10.21 3.55
N TYR A 44 20.91 -9.35 4.53
CA TYR A 44 20.33 -9.47 5.86
C TYR A 44 19.17 -8.50 6.12
N ALA A 45 19.02 -7.46 5.32
CA ALA A 45 18.07 -6.39 5.55
C ALA A 45 17.50 -5.83 4.24
N THR A 46 16.24 -5.51 4.25
CA THR A 46 15.54 -4.82 3.15
C THR A 46 14.85 -3.59 3.70
N LEU A 47 15.02 -2.45 3.03
CA LEU A 47 14.29 -1.22 3.28
C LEU A 47 13.38 -0.95 2.10
N ASN A 48 12.10 -0.76 2.37
CA ASN A 48 11.09 -0.43 1.37
C ASN A 48 10.38 0.86 1.76
N ASN A 49 10.43 1.86 0.90
CA ASN A 49 9.62 3.07 0.99
C ASN A 49 8.57 3.05 -0.09
N SER A 50 7.33 3.40 0.26
CA SER A 50 6.25 3.58 -0.70
C SER A 50 5.41 4.79 -0.34
N ASN A 51 5.16 5.63 -1.33
CA ASN A 51 4.39 6.84 -1.19
C ASN A 51 3.27 6.83 -2.22
N SER A 52 2.07 7.20 -1.82
CA SER A 52 0.95 7.36 -2.73
C SER A 52 0.24 8.68 -2.53
N TRP A 53 -0.26 9.24 -3.60
CA TRP A 53 -1.11 10.41 -3.61
C TRP A 53 -2.26 10.21 -4.57
N ILE A 54 -3.49 10.26 -4.03
CA ILE A 54 -4.73 10.16 -4.77
C ILE A 54 -5.41 11.52 -4.72
N TYR A 55 -5.67 12.10 -5.89
CA TYR A 55 -6.37 13.38 -6.02
C TYR A 55 -7.57 13.23 -6.93
N GLY A 56 -8.75 13.67 -6.47
CA GLY A 56 -9.98 13.55 -7.25
C GLY A 56 -10.96 14.68 -6.99
N LYS A 57 -11.72 15.00 -8.04
CA LYS A 57 -12.81 15.98 -7.99
C LYS A 57 -14.03 15.47 -8.74
N GLN A 58 -15.21 15.95 -8.35
CA GLN A 58 -16.46 15.81 -9.05
C GLN A 58 -17.09 17.21 -9.19
N GLY A 59 -17.09 17.77 -10.40
CA GLY A 59 -17.33 19.18 -10.62
C GLY A 59 -16.31 20.02 -9.85
N THR A 60 -16.80 20.94 -9.02
CA THR A 60 -15.97 21.77 -8.14
C THR A 60 -15.64 21.11 -6.79
N ARG A 61 -16.32 20.01 -6.45
CA ARG A 61 -16.22 19.34 -5.15
C ARG A 61 -15.01 18.40 -5.12
N LEU A 62 -14.17 18.55 -4.11
CA LEU A 62 -13.09 17.60 -3.81
C LEU A 62 -13.68 16.27 -3.33
N THR A 63 -13.23 15.16 -3.93
CA THR A 63 -13.60 13.79 -3.52
C THR A 63 -12.47 13.05 -2.85
N ASN A 64 -11.24 13.24 -3.35
CA ASN A 64 -10.03 12.63 -2.82
C ASN A 64 -8.89 13.66 -2.76
N ASN A 65 -8.20 13.68 -1.65
CA ASN A 65 -6.86 14.24 -1.48
C ASN A 65 -6.20 13.41 -0.38
N ASP A 66 -5.72 12.25 -0.80
CA ASP A 66 -5.32 11.18 0.10
C ASP A 66 -3.83 10.93 -0.10
N VAL A 67 -3.06 11.10 0.95
CA VAL A 67 -1.60 10.88 0.98
C VAL A 67 -1.29 9.75 1.93
N ASN A 68 -0.46 8.82 1.49
CA ASN A 68 0.11 7.78 2.33
C ASN A 68 1.62 7.70 2.09
N ALA A 69 2.39 7.67 3.18
CA ALA A 69 3.82 7.45 3.16
C ALA A 69 4.16 6.30 4.10
N ASN A 70 4.80 5.28 3.57
CA ASN A 70 5.13 4.06 4.29
C ASN A 70 6.61 3.75 4.17
N LEU A 71 7.23 3.39 5.29
CA LEU A 71 8.59 2.88 5.37
C LEU A 71 8.56 1.53 6.10
N ASN A 72 8.98 0.46 5.42
CA ASN A 72 9.12 -0.87 5.99
C ASN A 72 10.59 -1.27 6.03
N PHE A 73 10.94 -1.96 7.08
CA PHE A 73 12.27 -2.52 7.29
C PHE A 73 12.12 -4.00 7.64
N ASP A 74 12.71 -4.89 6.82
CA ASP A 74 12.68 -6.33 7.02
C ASP A 74 14.10 -6.83 7.34
N ILE A 75 14.27 -7.65 8.38
CA ILE A 75 15.54 -8.25 8.79
C ILE A 75 15.45 -9.76 8.61
N LEU A 76 16.45 -10.37 8.00
CA LEU A 76 16.59 -11.81 7.73
C LEU A 76 15.61 -12.38 6.68
N LYS A 77 14.73 -11.56 6.09
CA LYS A 77 13.70 -11.99 5.13
C LYS A 77 14.30 -12.76 3.93
N ASN A 78 15.49 -12.37 3.48
CA ASN A 78 16.13 -12.94 2.30
C ASN A 78 16.84 -14.28 2.56
N ILE A 79 17.08 -14.64 3.82
CA ILE A 79 17.87 -15.82 4.20
C ILE A 79 17.13 -16.82 5.06
N GLN A 80 15.99 -16.43 5.63
CA GLN A 80 15.19 -17.29 6.52
C GLN A 80 13.70 -17.22 6.15
N LYS A 81 12.98 -18.29 6.46
CA LYS A 81 11.52 -18.31 6.32
C LYS A 81 10.85 -17.40 7.34
N LEU A 82 11.33 -17.40 8.58
CA LEU A 82 10.91 -16.48 9.64
C LEU A 82 11.81 -15.25 9.63
N TYR A 83 11.21 -14.07 9.63
CA TYR A 83 11.93 -12.81 9.64
C TYR A 83 11.26 -11.78 10.57
N TYR A 84 12.00 -10.73 10.90
CA TYR A 84 11.48 -9.60 11.68
C TYR A 84 11.19 -8.44 10.75
N TRP A 85 10.14 -7.68 11.08
CA TRP A 85 9.83 -6.46 10.35
C TRP A 85 9.57 -5.29 11.30
N GLY A 86 9.88 -4.09 10.82
CA GLY A 86 9.48 -2.82 11.41
C GLY A 86 8.79 -1.95 10.38
N LEU A 87 7.88 -1.10 10.82
CA LEU A 87 7.17 -0.21 9.92
C LEU A 87 6.91 1.15 10.57
N THR A 88 6.93 2.19 9.74
CA THR A 88 6.39 3.51 10.02
C THR A 88 5.46 3.89 8.88
N ASN A 89 4.25 4.36 9.20
CA ASN A 89 3.26 4.78 8.21
C ASN A 89 2.63 6.11 8.62
N PHE A 90 2.53 7.01 7.64
CA PHE A 90 1.78 8.26 7.76
C PHE A 90 0.64 8.27 6.74
N THR A 91 -0.56 8.63 7.17
CA THR A 91 -1.74 8.76 6.30
C THR A 91 -2.44 10.07 6.59
N SER A 92 -2.79 10.81 5.53
CA SER A 92 -3.77 11.89 5.55
C SER A 92 -4.76 11.61 4.43
N SER A 93 -6.07 11.60 4.71
CA SER A 93 -7.07 11.17 3.74
C SER A 93 -8.36 11.96 3.89
N TYR A 94 -8.65 12.73 2.85
CA TYR A 94 -9.93 13.45 2.75
C TYR A 94 -11.11 12.48 2.61
N SER A 95 -10.94 11.43 1.81
CA SER A 95 -11.99 10.44 1.53
C SER A 95 -12.39 9.63 2.77
N LEU A 96 -11.42 9.28 3.61
CA LEU A 96 -11.61 8.52 4.85
C LEU A 96 -11.77 9.40 6.09
N LYS A 97 -11.76 10.74 5.94
CA LYS A 97 -11.87 11.68 7.06
C LYS A 97 -10.70 11.61 8.06
N ILE A 98 -9.51 11.28 7.57
CA ILE A 98 -8.28 11.24 8.38
C ILE A 98 -7.53 12.55 8.16
N ARG A 99 -7.42 13.40 9.16
CA ARG A 99 -6.56 14.60 9.11
C ARG A 99 -5.11 14.20 9.14
N TYR A 100 -4.74 13.36 10.11
CA TYR A 100 -3.49 12.61 10.13
C TYR A 100 -3.66 11.30 10.89
N GLN A 101 -2.89 10.32 10.51
CA GLN A 101 -2.71 9.06 11.21
C GLN A 101 -1.25 8.67 11.10
N PHE A 102 -0.62 8.42 12.22
CA PHE A 102 0.74 7.94 12.30
C PHE A 102 0.77 6.60 12.99
N GLN A 103 1.43 5.63 12.38
CA GLN A 103 1.58 4.28 12.91
C GLN A 103 3.06 3.92 12.92
N VAL A 104 3.51 3.30 14.01
CA VAL A 104 4.84 2.70 14.12
C VAL A 104 4.73 1.37 14.83
N GLY A 105 5.48 0.38 14.39
CA GLY A 105 5.44 -0.92 15.05
C GLY A 105 6.39 -1.93 14.44
N ALA A 106 6.32 -3.13 15.01
CA ALA A 106 7.17 -4.25 14.64
C ALA A 106 6.44 -5.58 14.81
N GLY A 107 7.00 -6.62 14.21
CA GLY A 107 6.45 -7.95 14.30
C GLY A 107 7.32 -8.99 13.60
N VAL A 108 6.70 -10.12 13.35
CA VAL A 108 7.31 -11.26 12.67
C VAL A 108 6.59 -11.56 11.37
N GLY A 109 7.32 -12.07 10.40
CA GLY A 109 6.78 -12.51 9.13
C GLY A 109 7.28 -13.90 8.77
N TYR A 110 6.47 -14.62 8.02
CA TYR A 110 6.78 -15.96 7.55
C TYR A 110 6.60 -16.04 6.04
N ASN A 111 7.67 -16.43 5.33
CA ASN A 111 7.67 -16.69 3.91
C ASN A 111 7.04 -18.08 3.67
N ILE A 112 5.74 -18.12 3.34
CA ILE A 112 5.01 -19.35 3.05
C ILE A 112 5.57 -19.98 1.76
N LEU A 113 5.66 -19.15 0.72
CA LEU A 113 6.30 -19.48 -0.56
C LEU A 113 7.29 -18.37 -0.88
N ASN A 114 8.46 -18.74 -1.34
CA ASN A 114 9.50 -17.81 -1.79
C ASN A 114 10.29 -18.47 -2.90
N THR A 115 9.87 -18.23 -4.13
CA THR A 115 10.52 -18.68 -5.36
C THR A 115 10.73 -17.48 -6.28
N GLU A 116 11.47 -17.65 -7.37
CA GLU A 116 11.69 -16.59 -8.36
C GLU A 116 10.39 -16.03 -8.96
N LYS A 117 9.31 -16.82 -8.98
CA LYS A 117 8.04 -16.45 -9.64
C LYS A 117 6.87 -16.30 -8.68
N VAL A 118 6.99 -16.80 -7.47
CA VAL A 118 5.90 -16.78 -6.48
C VAL A 118 6.47 -16.45 -5.11
N GLU A 119 5.96 -15.37 -4.54
CA GLU A 119 6.19 -15.03 -3.14
C GLU A 119 4.83 -14.93 -2.44
N VAL A 120 4.66 -15.62 -1.32
CA VAL A 120 3.50 -15.47 -0.42
C VAL A 120 4.02 -15.32 0.99
N VAL A 121 3.66 -14.22 1.61
CA VAL A 121 4.15 -13.83 2.94
C VAL A 121 2.96 -13.55 3.85
N LEU A 122 2.95 -14.18 4.99
CA LEU A 122 2.06 -13.86 6.11
C LEU A 122 2.89 -13.19 7.20
N SER A 123 2.41 -12.09 7.74
CA SER A 123 3.08 -11.41 8.85
C SER A 123 2.09 -10.86 9.85
N ASP A 124 2.52 -10.84 11.11
CA ASP A 124 1.75 -10.34 12.23
C ASP A 124 2.62 -9.52 13.17
N GLY A 125 2.02 -8.59 13.93
CA GLY A 125 2.75 -7.75 14.87
C GLY A 125 1.88 -6.72 15.55
N ILE A 126 2.53 -5.81 16.27
CA ILE A 126 1.87 -4.77 17.05
C ILE A 126 2.29 -3.40 16.52
N LEU A 127 1.30 -2.53 16.35
CA LEU A 127 1.47 -1.13 15.99
C LEU A 127 0.97 -0.24 17.11
N PHE A 128 1.71 0.82 17.40
CA PHE A 128 1.18 2.01 18.07
C PHE A 128 0.64 2.96 17.01
N GLU A 129 -0.55 3.49 17.24
CA GLU A 129 -1.22 4.45 16.37
C GLU A 129 -1.62 5.69 17.16
N THR A 130 -1.37 6.86 16.55
CA THR A 130 -1.97 8.14 16.94
C THR A 130 -2.68 8.73 15.74
N SER A 131 -3.90 9.22 15.94
CA SER A 131 -4.77 9.67 14.85
C SER A 131 -5.63 10.86 15.27
N ASP A 132 -5.94 11.69 14.27
CA ASP A 132 -6.90 12.78 14.33
C ASP A 132 -7.90 12.62 13.18
N LEU A 133 -9.12 12.28 13.51
CA LEU A 133 -10.20 12.02 12.57
C LEU A 133 -11.23 13.14 12.59
N GLN A 134 -11.76 13.50 11.42
CA GLN A 134 -12.85 14.46 11.27
C GLN A 134 -14.18 13.68 11.15
N LEU A 135 -14.89 13.47 12.26
CA LEU A 135 -16.16 12.73 12.25
C LEU A 135 -17.29 13.54 11.59
N THR A 136 -17.45 14.79 12.04
CA THR A 136 -18.38 15.79 11.46
C THR A 136 -17.63 17.10 11.22
N PRO A 137 -18.21 18.12 10.56
CA PRO A 137 -17.54 19.43 10.40
C PRO A 137 -17.00 20.01 11.71
N ASP A 138 -17.71 19.79 12.84
CA ASP A 138 -17.41 20.39 14.15
C ASP A 138 -16.86 19.38 15.17
N THR A 139 -16.80 18.09 14.82
CA THR A 139 -16.39 17.03 15.77
C THR A 139 -15.15 16.31 15.27
N ARG A 140 -14.14 16.25 16.13
CA ARG A 140 -12.88 15.51 15.92
C ARG A 140 -12.78 14.36 16.91
N ASP A 141 -12.14 13.27 16.49
CA ASP A 141 -11.76 12.15 17.35
C ASP A 141 -10.23 12.04 17.33
N ILE A 142 -9.60 12.51 18.41
CA ILE A 142 -8.15 12.43 18.58
C ILE A 142 -7.88 11.31 19.57
N TYR A 143 -7.15 10.29 19.13
CA TYR A 143 -6.89 9.12 19.95
C TYR A 143 -5.52 8.51 19.67
N HIS A 144 -5.13 7.64 20.59
CA HIS A 144 -4.02 6.72 20.42
C HIS A 144 -4.45 5.32 20.84
N THR A 145 -3.90 4.31 20.18
CA THR A 145 -4.23 2.90 20.46
C THR A 145 -3.11 1.98 20.00
N PHE A 146 -3.08 0.78 20.57
CA PHE A 146 -2.30 -0.32 20.03
C PHE A 146 -3.19 -1.19 19.13
N ARG A 147 -2.66 -1.60 17.97
CA ARG A 147 -3.33 -2.47 17.02
C ARG A 147 -2.54 -3.75 16.78
N ASN A 148 -3.21 -4.86 16.64
CA ASN A 148 -2.64 -6.00 15.94
C ASN A 148 -2.54 -5.67 14.45
N SER A 149 -1.55 -6.21 13.75
CA SER A 149 -1.36 -5.96 12.31
C SER A 149 -1.11 -7.26 11.56
N LEU A 150 -2.20 -7.93 11.22
CA LEU A 150 -2.16 -9.11 10.35
C LEU A 150 -2.05 -8.66 8.89
N ARG A 151 -1.04 -9.17 8.17
CA ARG A 151 -0.78 -8.80 6.79
C ARG A 151 -0.50 -10.03 5.94
N LEU A 152 -1.18 -10.13 4.79
CA LEU A 152 -0.92 -11.10 3.74
C LEU A 152 -0.42 -10.35 2.50
N LYS A 153 0.74 -10.72 2.00
CA LYS A 153 1.28 -10.22 0.73
C LYS A 153 1.48 -11.38 -0.23
N HIS A 154 1.22 -11.15 -1.50
CA HIS A 154 1.53 -12.10 -2.56
C HIS A 154 2.09 -11.39 -3.79
N HIS A 155 3.00 -12.05 -4.45
CA HIS A 155 3.60 -11.68 -5.73
C HIS A 155 3.65 -12.91 -6.62
N LEU A 156 3.14 -12.81 -7.84
CA LEU A 156 3.08 -13.92 -8.78
C LEU A 156 3.48 -13.42 -10.17
N VAL A 157 4.46 -14.09 -10.79
CA VAL A 157 4.90 -13.82 -12.16
C VAL A 157 4.52 -14.99 -13.06
N ILE A 158 3.68 -14.73 -14.08
CA ILE A 158 3.20 -15.72 -15.03
C ILE A 158 3.86 -15.46 -16.38
N LYS A 159 4.56 -16.46 -16.91
CA LYS A 159 5.24 -16.42 -18.23
C LYS A 159 6.15 -15.19 -18.41
N ASP A 160 6.67 -14.62 -17.30
CA ASP A 160 7.50 -13.41 -17.28
C ASP A 160 6.86 -12.14 -17.88
N ILE A 161 5.56 -12.18 -18.17
CA ILE A 161 4.78 -11.10 -18.79
C ILE A 161 3.75 -10.54 -17.83
N ILE A 162 3.03 -11.39 -17.11
CA ILE A 162 1.95 -10.99 -16.22
C ILE A 162 2.47 -11.00 -14.80
N VAL A 163 2.26 -9.91 -14.06
CA VAL A 163 2.60 -9.79 -12.65
C VAL A 163 1.32 -9.49 -11.87
N LEU A 164 1.05 -10.30 -10.87
CA LEU A 164 -0.03 -10.11 -9.90
C LEU A 164 0.59 -9.83 -8.54
N ASP A 165 0.33 -8.66 -8.01
CA ASP A 165 0.73 -8.22 -6.67
C ASP A 165 -0.48 -8.02 -5.78
N GLY A 166 -0.38 -8.41 -4.53
CA GLY A 166 -1.42 -8.13 -3.54
C GLY A 166 -0.87 -7.84 -2.15
N SER A 167 -1.59 -6.98 -1.45
CA SER A 167 -1.32 -6.64 -0.06
C SER A 167 -2.64 -6.45 0.67
N HIS A 168 -2.90 -7.28 1.66
CA HIS A 168 -4.12 -7.28 2.46
C HIS A 168 -3.72 -7.12 3.93
N ILE A 169 -4.32 -6.14 4.60
CA ILE A 169 -3.96 -5.73 5.95
C ILE A 169 -5.23 -5.60 6.77
N TRP A 170 -5.26 -6.25 7.92
CA TRP A 170 -6.30 -6.11 8.92
C TRP A 170 -5.69 -5.69 10.25
N GLN A 171 -6.15 -4.56 10.79
CA GLN A 171 -5.57 -3.93 11.96
C GLN A 171 -6.65 -3.59 13.00
N PRO A 172 -7.14 -4.58 13.77
CA PRO A 172 -8.03 -4.31 14.90
C PRO A 172 -7.27 -3.64 16.04
N SER A 173 -7.94 -2.75 16.78
CA SER A 173 -7.43 -2.23 18.04
C SER A 173 -7.42 -3.35 19.10
N LEU A 174 -6.35 -3.42 19.89
CA LEU A 174 -6.26 -4.36 21.00
C LEU A 174 -7.24 -4.04 22.13
N ALA A 175 -7.69 -2.78 22.23
CA ALA A 175 -8.70 -2.35 23.20
C ALA A 175 -10.14 -2.66 22.76
N ASN A 176 -10.42 -2.69 21.43
CA ASN A 176 -11.75 -2.91 20.88
C ASN A 176 -11.65 -3.44 19.46
N ILE A 177 -12.00 -4.71 19.25
CA ILE A 177 -11.93 -5.37 17.94
C ILE A 177 -12.83 -4.75 16.87
N ASN A 178 -13.92 -4.07 17.28
CA ASN A 178 -14.82 -3.35 16.37
C ASN A 178 -14.20 -2.05 15.85
N ASP A 179 -13.12 -1.56 16.47
CA ASP A 179 -12.27 -0.50 15.97
C ASP A 179 -11.17 -1.13 15.11
N TYR A 180 -11.40 -1.21 13.81
CA TYR A 180 -10.46 -1.82 12.89
C TYR A 180 -10.20 -0.97 11.65
N ILE A 181 -9.05 -1.20 11.06
CA ILE A 181 -8.65 -0.70 9.75
C ILE A 181 -8.49 -1.92 8.84
N LEU A 182 -9.12 -1.89 7.68
CA LEU A 182 -8.95 -2.87 6.62
C LEU A 182 -8.39 -2.15 5.39
N ARG A 183 -7.26 -2.64 4.88
CA ARG A 183 -6.65 -2.15 3.64
C ARG A 183 -6.37 -3.35 2.74
N SER A 184 -6.82 -3.27 1.51
CA SER A 184 -6.61 -4.31 0.50
C SER A 184 -6.25 -3.65 -0.82
N SER A 185 -5.16 -4.10 -1.42
CA SER A 185 -4.75 -3.66 -2.75
C SER A 185 -4.32 -4.86 -3.55
N THR A 186 -4.84 -4.99 -4.76
CA THR A 186 -4.44 -6.02 -5.73
C THR A 186 -4.16 -5.33 -7.06
N SER A 187 -3.00 -5.56 -7.63
CA SER A 187 -2.62 -5.04 -8.94
C SER A 187 -2.27 -6.16 -9.90
N LEU A 188 -2.73 -6.01 -11.12
CA LEU A 188 -2.38 -6.85 -12.27
C LEU A 188 -1.60 -5.98 -13.26
N ALA A 189 -0.38 -6.37 -13.58
CA ALA A 189 0.45 -5.68 -14.56
C ALA A 189 0.79 -6.60 -15.73
N ILE A 190 0.76 -6.05 -16.95
CA ILE A 190 1.20 -6.70 -18.17
C ILE A 190 2.44 -5.96 -18.65
N LYS A 191 3.59 -6.64 -18.68
CA LYS A 191 4.88 -6.08 -19.10
C LYS A 191 4.91 -5.87 -20.62
N LEU A 192 5.10 -4.63 -21.04
CA LEU A 192 5.30 -4.24 -22.45
C LEU A 192 6.79 -4.22 -22.80
N ARG A 193 7.60 -3.79 -21.83
CA ARG A 193 9.06 -3.70 -21.89
C ARG A 193 9.65 -4.06 -20.53
N LYS A 194 10.96 -4.20 -20.44
CA LYS A 194 11.65 -4.48 -19.17
C LYS A 194 11.38 -3.41 -18.09
N TRP A 195 11.12 -2.18 -18.52
CA TRP A 195 10.94 -1.02 -17.66
C TRP A 195 9.53 -0.44 -17.67
N LEU A 196 8.61 -0.93 -18.54
CA LEU A 196 7.27 -0.38 -18.76
C LEU A 196 6.21 -1.47 -18.74
N SER A 197 5.15 -1.27 -17.96
CA SER A 197 3.97 -2.12 -17.89
C SER A 197 2.69 -1.31 -17.96
N ILE A 198 1.62 -1.92 -18.49
CA ILE A 198 0.24 -1.47 -18.26
C ILE A 198 -0.25 -2.18 -17.00
N SER A 199 -0.87 -1.44 -16.10
CA SER A 199 -1.36 -2.00 -14.83
C SER A 199 -2.81 -1.61 -14.56
N SER A 200 -3.53 -2.51 -13.91
CA SER A 200 -4.81 -2.24 -13.25
C SER A 200 -4.66 -2.50 -11.76
N THR A 201 -5.28 -1.67 -10.94
CA THR A 201 -5.20 -1.80 -9.48
C THR A 201 -6.58 -1.63 -8.87
N LEU A 202 -6.95 -2.58 -8.03
CA LEU A 202 -8.13 -2.52 -7.16
C LEU A 202 -7.65 -2.24 -5.74
N THR A 203 -8.09 -1.12 -5.17
CA THR A 203 -7.77 -0.72 -3.80
C THR A 203 -9.05 -0.56 -3.00
N TYR A 204 -9.12 -1.20 -1.84
CA TYR A 204 -10.20 -1.05 -0.87
C TYR A 204 -9.63 -0.66 0.49
N ASN A 205 -10.17 0.39 1.07
CA ASN A 205 -9.83 0.86 2.40
C ASN A 205 -11.09 1.08 3.22
N LYS A 206 -11.09 0.62 4.47
CA LYS A 206 -12.16 0.86 5.43
C LYS A 206 -11.58 1.26 6.77
N LEU A 207 -12.15 2.31 7.35
CA LEU A 207 -11.86 2.77 8.70
C LEU A 207 -13.15 2.73 9.51
N SER A 208 -13.28 1.80 10.44
CA SER A 208 -14.50 1.58 11.21
C SER A 208 -14.91 2.81 12.04
N ARG A 209 -13.96 3.53 12.63
CA ARG A 209 -14.23 4.72 13.46
C ARG A 209 -14.96 5.84 12.73
N THR A 210 -14.63 6.09 11.48
CA THR A 210 -15.31 7.10 10.65
C THR A 210 -16.50 6.52 9.89
N ASN A 211 -16.67 5.19 9.95
CA ASN A 211 -17.62 4.44 9.13
C ASN A 211 -17.46 4.79 7.63
N ARG A 212 -16.22 5.03 7.20
CA ARG A 212 -15.89 5.37 5.81
C ARG A 212 -15.16 4.23 5.14
N GLU A 213 -15.49 4.05 3.89
CA GLU A 213 -14.81 3.12 3.00
C GLU A 213 -14.56 3.78 1.65
N ASN A 214 -13.52 3.31 0.98
CA ASN A 214 -13.13 3.76 -0.35
C ASN A 214 -12.76 2.54 -1.19
N LEU A 215 -13.44 2.37 -2.32
CA LEU A 215 -13.12 1.38 -3.35
C LEU A 215 -12.69 2.14 -4.60
N LEU A 216 -11.48 1.89 -5.05
CA LEU A 216 -10.91 2.49 -6.25
C LEU A 216 -10.41 1.40 -7.18
N PHE A 217 -10.90 1.39 -8.40
CA PHE A 217 -10.38 0.59 -9.50
C PHE A 217 -9.75 1.52 -10.52
N SER A 218 -8.48 1.35 -10.80
CA SER A 218 -7.71 2.24 -11.65
C SER A 218 -6.88 1.51 -12.69
N PHE A 219 -6.65 2.17 -13.84
CA PHE A 219 -5.78 1.71 -14.92
C PHE A 219 -4.69 2.73 -15.14
N GLY A 220 -3.49 2.28 -15.48
CA GLY A 220 -2.39 3.18 -15.72
C GLY A 220 -1.12 2.52 -16.22
N LEU A 221 -0.06 3.31 -16.19
CA LEU A 221 1.28 2.89 -16.58
C LEU A 221 2.16 2.77 -15.33
N THR A 222 3.03 1.77 -15.36
CA THR A 222 4.08 1.56 -14.35
C THR A 222 5.43 1.57 -15.02
N ALA A 223 6.33 2.43 -14.56
CA ALA A 223 7.74 2.42 -14.93
C ALA A 223 8.58 1.94 -13.74
N GLU A 224 9.51 1.03 -13.99
CA GLU A 224 10.36 0.46 -12.95
C GLU A 224 11.80 0.26 -13.45
N THR A 225 12.77 0.40 -12.57
CA THR A 225 14.16 0.10 -12.83
C THR A 225 14.87 -0.45 -11.61
N TYR A 226 15.86 -1.31 -11.86
CA TYR A 226 16.74 -1.92 -10.86
C TYR A 226 18.20 -1.49 -11.15
N PHE A 227 18.97 -1.14 -10.14
CA PHE A 227 20.36 -0.69 -10.26
C PHE A 227 21.18 -0.91 -8.96
#